data_cb1af69d9446bc7f292b59d76e77763a
#
_entry.id   cb1af69d9446bc7f292b59d76e77763a
#
_cell.length_a   1.000
_cell.length_b   1.000
_cell.length_c   1.000
_cell.angle_alpha   90.00
_cell.angle_beta   90.00
_cell.angle_gamma   90.00
#
_symmetry.space_group_name_H-M   'P 1'
#
loop_
_entity.id
_entity.type
_entity.pdbx_description
1 polymer ?
#
loop_
_entity_poly.entity_id
_entity_poly.type
_entity_poly.pdbx_seq_one_letter_code
_entity_poly.pdbx_strand_id
1 'polypeptide(L)'
;MSLTDLLRPGRIGLAGRLPARLEDLHGPERGVIVLPRHLSWPGMREFDVTDDRLRRSMYGIVLTQGRRNDLARFVNPRLLTQDWPLLRSSLDPKLRRWCERRLALRGLSTQPAQAAPVQAGPVQAGPVQAGAAPPERAAGGTDTGAGRTE
;
A
#
# COMPACT_ATOMS: atom_id res chain seq x y z
N MET A 1 17.44 -28.04 23.99
CA MET A 1 16.09 -27.95 23.40
C MET A 1 15.27 -29.09 23.98
N SER A 2 14.36 -28.78 24.87
CA SER A 2 13.51 -29.78 25.51
C SER A 2 12.41 -30.22 24.52
N LEU A 3 12.19 -31.54 24.45
CA LEU A 3 11.14 -32.16 23.65
C LEU A 3 9.75 -31.55 23.91
N THR A 4 9.55 -30.95 25.07
CA THR A 4 8.32 -30.28 25.49
C THR A 4 8.03 -29.00 24.69
N ASP A 5 9.03 -28.39 24.07
CA ASP A 5 8.87 -27.17 23.26
C ASP A 5 8.39 -27.48 21.83
N LEU A 6 8.59 -28.72 21.39
CA LEU A 6 8.11 -29.24 20.11
C LEU A 6 6.62 -29.63 20.13
N LEU A 7 6.05 -29.82 21.30
CA LEU A 7 4.67 -30.28 21.49
C LEU A 7 3.68 -29.18 21.88
N ARG A 8 4.10 -27.91 21.90
CA ARG A 8 3.14 -26.82 22.07
C ARG A 8 2.33 -26.63 20.80
N PRO A 9 1.02 -26.90 20.83
CA PRO A 9 0.15 -26.61 19.71
C PRO A 9 0.11 -25.09 19.55
N GLY A 10 0.75 -24.57 18.48
CA GLY A 10 0.75 -23.15 18.15
C GLY A 10 2.10 -22.53 17.75
N ARG A 11 3.23 -23.18 18.02
CA ARG A 11 4.55 -22.75 17.54
C ARG A 11 5.08 -23.67 16.45
N ILE A 12 4.42 -23.66 15.32
CA ILE A 12 5.10 -24.06 14.09
C ILE A 12 6.18 -23.00 13.90
N GLY A 13 7.44 -23.35 14.07
CA GLY A 13 8.55 -22.43 13.88
C GLY A 13 8.49 -21.78 12.49
N LEU A 14 9.13 -20.64 12.31
CA LEU A 14 9.15 -19.92 11.03
C LEU A 14 9.46 -20.83 9.83
N ALA A 15 10.34 -21.83 10.06
CA ALA A 15 10.71 -22.81 9.03
C ALA A 15 9.54 -23.70 8.55
N GLY A 16 8.57 -23.99 9.42
CA GLY A 16 7.40 -24.79 9.07
C GLY A 16 6.23 -23.96 8.53
N ARG A 17 6.24 -22.65 8.79
CA ARG A 17 5.17 -21.73 8.37
C ARG A 17 5.40 -21.12 6.99
N LEU A 18 6.65 -20.94 6.61
CA LEU A 18 7.01 -20.26 5.39
C LEU A 18 7.38 -21.27 4.29
N PRO A 19 7.06 -20.97 3.02
CA PRO A 19 7.41 -21.82 1.90
C PRO A 19 8.92 -21.93 1.76
N ALA A 20 9.39 -23.02 1.17
CA ALA A 20 10.82 -23.25 0.99
C ALA A 20 11.40 -22.40 -0.15
N ARG A 21 10.58 -22.06 -1.15
CA ARG A 21 10.96 -21.34 -2.36
C ARG A 21 9.86 -20.37 -2.78
N LEU A 22 10.23 -19.38 -3.60
CA LEU A 22 9.27 -18.46 -4.22
C LEU A 22 8.29 -19.19 -5.15
N GLU A 23 8.76 -20.23 -5.82
CA GLU A 23 7.95 -21.03 -6.75
C GLU A 23 6.83 -21.80 -6.06
N ASP A 24 6.91 -21.98 -4.74
CA ASP A 24 5.84 -22.59 -3.94
C ASP A 24 4.63 -21.64 -3.75
N LEU A 25 4.77 -20.38 -4.15
CA LEU A 25 3.73 -19.35 -4.04
C LEU A 25 2.93 -19.30 -5.34
N HIS A 26 1.62 -19.39 -5.24
CA HIS A 26 0.69 -19.44 -6.36
C HIS A 26 -0.48 -18.46 -6.21
N GLY A 27 -0.30 -17.42 -5.43
CA GLY A 27 -1.33 -16.40 -5.23
C GLY A 27 -1.72 -15.69 -6.53
N PRO A 28 -2.94 -15.15 -6.60
CA PRO A 28 -3.41 -14.44 -7.79
C PRO A 28 -2.66 -13.12 -7.98
N GLU A 29 -2.55 -12.71 -9.24
CA GLU A 29 -1.95 -11.42 -9.61
C GLU A 29 -2.98 -10.28 -9.62
N ARG A 30 -4.26 -10.59 -9.69
CA ARG A 30 -5.35 -9.61 -9.80
C ARG A 30 -6.61 -10.13 -9.10
N GLY A 31 -7.48 -9.21 -8.76
CA GLY A 31 -8.78 -9.49 -8.18
C GLY A 31 -8.82 -9.36 -6.68
N VAL A 32 -9.98 -9.62 -6.12
CA VAL A 32 -10.24 -9.51 -4.68
C VAL A 32 -10.03 -10.86 -4.02
N ILE A 33 -9.22 -10.86 -2.96
CA ILE A 33 -8.98 -12.03 -2.12
C ILE A 33 -9.73 -11.87 -0.81
N VAL A 34 -10.44 -12.92 -0.42
CA VAL A 34 -11.08 -13.02 0.90
C VAL A 34 -10.21 -13.86 1.82
N LEU A 35 -9.66 -13.25 2.85
CA LEU A 35 -8.85 -13.97 3.84
C LEU A 35 -9.73 -14.82 4.77
N PRO A 36 -9.26 -16.00 5.16
CA PRO A 36 -9.93 -16.83 6.14
C PRO A 36 -9.95 -16.15 7.53
N ARG A 37 -10.88 -16.55 8.36
CA ARG A 37 -11.11 -15.91 9.67
C ARG A 37 -9.88 -15.83 10.56
N HIS A 38 -8.97 -16.77 10.49
CA HIS A 38 -7.74 -16.79 11.29
C HIS A 38 -6.70 -15.77 10.84
N LEU A 39 -6.85 -15.19 9.65
CA LEU A 39 -5.99 -14.15 9.10
C LEU A 39 -6.70 -12.80 9.00
N SER A 40 -8.02 -12.76 9.19
CA SER A 40 -8.79 -11.54 9.03
C SER A 40 -8.99 -10.83 10.37
N TRP A 41 -8.85 -9.52 10.32
CA TRP A 41 -9.23 -8.66 11.43
C TRP A 41 -10.74 -8.37 11.38
N PRO A 42 -11.39 -8.08 12.51
CA PRO A 42 -12.78 -7.65 12.50
C PRO A 42 -12.95 -6.45 11.57
N GLY A 43 -13.77 -6.60 10.53
CA GLY A 43 -14.10 -5.55 9.58
C GLY A 43 -13.30 -5.51 8.28
N MET A 44 -12.17 -6.23 8.16
CA MET A 44 -11.40 -6.25 6.92
C MET A 44 -11.02 -7.67 6.52
N ARG A 45 -11.74 -8.22 5.56
CA ARG A 45 -11.53 -9.58 5.05
C ARG A 45 -11.22 -9.63 3.57
N GLU A 46 -11.61 -8.61 2.84
CA GLU A 46 -11.47 -8.51 1.40
C GLU A 46 -10.34 -7.55 1.05
N PHE A 47 -9.44 -8.01 0.21
CA PHE A 47 -8.29 -7.25 -0.24
C PHE A 47 -8.20 -7.30 -1.75
N ASP A 48 -8.20 -6.16 -2.39
CA ASP A 48 -7.92 -6.06 -3.80
C ASP A 48 -6.41 -6.15 -4.03
N VAL A 49 -5.98 -7.21 -4.70
CA VAL A 49 -4.56 -7.44 -5.01
C VAL A 49 -4.04 -6.43 -6.04
N THR A 50 -4.93 -5.81 -6.79
CA THR A 50 -4.58 -4.78 -7.78
C THR A 50 -4.16 -3.47 -7.09
N ASP A 51 -4.70 -3.20 -5.89
CA ASP A 51 -4.29 -2.07 -5.07
C ASP A 51 -3.00 -2.41 -4.30
N ASP A 52 -1.93 -1.68 -4.59
CA ASP A 52 -0.61 -1.89 -3.99
C ASP A 52 -0.61 -1.78 -2.45
N ARG A 53 -1.41 -0.89 -1.89
CA ARG A 53 -1.50 -0.67 -0.44
C ARG A 53 -2.24 -1.82 0.24
N LEU A 54 -3.38 -2.21 -0.30
CA LEU A 54 -4.17 -3.32 0.22
C LEU A 54 -3.41 -4.63 0.07
N ARG A 55 -2.75 -4.84 -1.05
CA ARG A 55 -1.90 -6.01 -1.29
C ARG A 55 -0.76 -6.11 -0.28
N ARG A 56 -0.02 -5.02 -0.04
CA ARG A 56 1.06 -5.01 0.97
C ARG A 56 0.53 -5.26 2.37
N SER A 57 -0.60 -4.68 2.73
CA SER A 57 -1.24 -4.95 4.03
C SER A 57 -1.61 -6.42 4.17
N MET A 58 -2.23 -7.00 3.15
CA MET A 58 -2.58 -8.41 3.10
C MET A 58 -1.34 -9.31 3.21
N TYR A 59 -0.28 -9.03 2.45
CA TYR A 59 0.96 -9.80 2.51
C TYR A 59 1.63 -9.71 3.88
N GLY A 60 1.61 -8.55 4.52
CA GLY A 60 2.09 -8.37 5.89
C GLY A 60 1.35 -9.28 6.88
N ILE A 61 0.02 -9.35 6.79
CA ILE A 61 -0.81 -10.23 7.62
C ILE A 61 -0.49 -11.70 7.34
N VAL A 62 -0.49 -12.10 6.07
CA VAL A 62 -0.27 -13.48 5.67
C VAL A 62 1.13 -13.96 6.03
N LEU A 63 2.16 -13.14 5.85
CA LEU A 63 3.54 -13.47 6.24
C LEU A 63 3.71 -13.58 7.76
N THR A 64 3.01 -12.74 8.53
CA THR A 64 3.14 -12.70 9.99
C THR A 64 2.34 -13.79 10.68
N GLN A 65 1.14 -14.07 10.23
CA GLN A 65 0.17 -14.94 10.89
C GLN A 65 -0.21 -16.18 10.07
N GLY A 66 0.03 -16.16 8.75
CA GLY A 66 -0.35 -17.23 7.85
C GLY A 66 0.44 -18.51 8.06
N ARG A 67 -0.16 -19.59 7.64
CA ARG A 67 0.47 -20.91 7.55
C ARG A 67 1.05 -21.11 6.14
N ARG A 68 1.86 -22.13 5.95
CA ARG A 68 2.48 -22.44 4.65
C ARG A 68 1.48 -22.49 3.51
N ASN A 69 0.33 -23.13 3.73
CA ASN A 69 -0.72 -23.21 2.72
C ASN A 69 -1.37 -21.85 2.42
N ASP A 70 -1.48 -20.99 3.42
CA ASP A 70 -2.05 -19.65 3.23
C ASP A 70 -1.09 -18.80 2.39
N LEU A 71 0.20 -18.87 2.68
CA LEU A 71 1.21 -18.18 1.88
C LEU A 71 1.21 -18.68 0.43
N ALA A 72 1.23 -20.00 0.25
CA ALA A 72 1.20 -20.59 -1.09
C ALA A 72 -0.03 -20.15 -1.89
N ARG A 73 -1.17 -19.99 -1.23
CA ARG A 73 -2.45 -19.68 -1.87
C ARG A 73 -2.68 -18.19 -2.13
N PHE A 74 -2.24 -17.33 -1.22
CA PHE A 74 -2.59 -15.90 -1.25
C PHE A 74 -1.45 -14.99 -1.70
N VAL A 75 -0.21 -15.44 -1.63
CA VAL A 75 0.96 -14.63 -1.99
C VAL A 75 1.44 -14.98 -3.40
N ASN A 76 1.55 -13.97 -4.24
CA ASN A 76 2.14 -14.11 -5.57
C ASN A 76 3.65 -13.82 -5.52
N PRO A 77 4.52 -14.66 -6.10
CA PRO A 77 5.96 -14.49 -6.01
C PRO A 77 6.45 -13.21 -6.70
N ARG A 78 5.88 -12.85 -7.83
CA ARG A 78 6.27 -11.65 -8.59
C ARG A 78 5.89 -10.38 -7.84
N LEU A 79 4.65 -10.31 -7.38
CA LEU A 79 4.15 -9.15 -6.62
C LEU A 79 4.84 -9.02 -5.27
N LEU A 80 5.13 -10.14 -4.59
CA LEU A 80 5.93 -10.13 -3.36
C LEU A 80 7.32 -9.54 -3.61
N THR A 81 7.96 -9.96 -4.69
CA THR A 81 9.27 -9.45 -5.10
C THR A 81 9.23 -7.94 -5.36
N GLN A 82 8.21 -7.49 -6.08
CA GLN A 82 7.99 -6.09 -6.40
C GLN A 82 7.75 -5.24 -5.14
N ASP A 83 6.92 -5.71 -4.24
CA ASP A 83 6.55 -4.98 -3.02
C ASP A 83 7.57 -5.12 -1.88
N TRP A 84 8.52 -6.04 -2.00
CA TRP A 84 9.47 -6.39 -0.94
C TRP A 84 10.20 -5.20 -0.32
N PRO A 85 10.73 -4.23 -1.10
CA PRO A 85 11.45 -3.09 -0.54
C PRO A 85 10.64 -2.29 0.50
N LEU A 86 9.33 -2.17 0.27
CA LEU A 86 8.43 -1.47 1.18
C LEU A 86 7.89 -2.40 2.29
N LEU A 87 7.57 -3.63 1.93
CA LEU A 87 7.00 -4.61 2.85
C LEU A 87 7.98 -4.99 3.95
N ARG A 88 9.26 -5.14 3.62
CA ARG A 88 10.31 -5.55 4.57
C ARG A 88 10.45 -4.62 5.79
N SER A 89 10.14 -3.35 5.64
CA SER A 89 10.21 -2.36 6.73
C SER A 89 9.13 -2.57 7.78
N SER A 90 8.01 -3.16 7.39
CA SER A 90 6.85 -3.43 8.26
C SER A 90 6.93 -4.80 8.94
N LEU A 91 7.88 -5.64 8.56
CA LEU A 91 8.00 -7.00 9.08
C LEU A 91 8.95 -7.07 10.27
N ASP A 92 8.68 -8.01 11.18
CA ASP A 92 9.61 -8.36 12.25
C ASP A 92 10.99 -8.70 11.69
N PRO A 93 12.10 -8.25 12.32
CA PRO A 93 13.46 -8.49 11.84
C PRO A 93 13.83 -9.97 11.64
N LYS A 94 13.29 -10.86 12.47
CA LYS A 94 13.53 -12.31 12.36
C LYS A 94 12.83 -12.87 11.13
N LEU A 95 11.57 -12.48 10.93
CA LEU A 95 10.77 -12.87 9.79
C LEU A 95 11.38 -12.33 8.49
N ARG A 96 11.78 -11.06 8.46
CA ARG A 96 12.45 -10.43 7.33
C ARG A 96 13.73 -11.17 6.92
N ARG A 97 14.64 -11.40 7.86
CA ARG A 97 15.89 -12.13 7.61
C ARG A 97 15.64 -13.55 7.10
N TRP A 98 14.59 -14.17 7.61
CA TRP A 98 14.20 -15.50 7.17
C TRP A 98 13.70 -15.48 5.73
N CYS A 99 12.79 -14.57 5.39
CA CYS A 99 12.28 -14.39 4.02
C CYS A 99 13.41 -14.05 3.04
N GLU A 100 14.30 -13.16 3.41
CA GLU A 100 15.44 -12.77 2.58
C GLU A 100 16.39 -13.94 2.28
N ARG A 101 16.62 -14.81 3.27
CA ARG A 101 17.46 -15.99 3.06
C ARG A 101 16.78 -17.09 2.27
N ARG A 102 15.53 -17.37 2.60
CA ARG A 102 14.82 -18.54 2.09
C ARG A 102 14.21 -18.29 0.71
N LEU A 103 13.68 -17.11 0.51
CA LEU A 103 13.03 -16.71 -0.73
C LEU A 103 13.97 -15.95 -1.68
N ALA A 104 15.26 -15.91 -1.36
CA ALA A 104 16.29 -15.21 -2.15
C ALA A 104 15.95 -13.72 -2.43
N LEU A 105 15.23 -13.07 -1.53
CA LEU A 105 14.79 -11.68 -1.68
C LEU A 105 15.90 -10.65 -1.34
N ARG A 106 17.09 -11.10 -0.99
CA ARG A 106 18.21 -10.24 -0.59
C ARG A 106 18.61 -9.21 -1.65
N GLY A 107 18.64 -9.62 -2.91
CA GLY A 107 19.03 -8.74 -4.00
C GLY A 107 18.08 -7.57 -4.25
N LEU A 108 16.85 -7.67 -3.76
CA LEU A 108 15.80 -6.67 -3.95
C LEU A 108 15.86 -5.55 -2.89
N SER A 109 16.68 -5.74 -1.85
CA SER A 109 16.87 -4.74 -0.79
C SER A 109 17.74 -3.57 -1.23
N THR A 110 18.49 -3.71 -2.30
CA THR A 110 19.61 -2.81 -2.67
C THR A 110 19.24 -1.88 -3.81
N GLN A 111 18.11 -2.08 -4.46
CA GLN A 111 17.57 -0.99 -5.23
C GLN A 111 16.79 -0.11 -4.25
N PRO A 112 17.33 1.07 -3.90
CA PRO A 112 16.43 2.14 -3.60
C PRO A 112 15.51 2.12 -4.79
N ALA A 113 14.20 1.97 -4.55
CA ALA A 113 13.27 2.42 -5.54
C ALA A 113 13.90 3.71 -6.03
N GLN A 114 14.38 3.70 -7.24
CA GLN A 114 14.45 4.93 -7.94
C GLN A 114 12.98 5.32 -7.98
N ALA A 115 12.54 5.92 -6.89
CA ALA A 115 11.61 6.96 -7.01
C ALA A 115 12.21 7.73 -8.16
N ALA A 116 11.71 7.46 -9.35
CA ALA A 116 11.88 8.41 -10.41
C ALA A 116 11.73 9.72 -9.69
N PRO A 117 12.75 10.59 -9.65
CA PRO A 117 12.54 11.80 -8.94
C PRO A 117 11.19 12.23 -9.44
N VAL A 118 10.23 12.26 -8.54
CA VAL A 118 9.09 13.08 -8.79
C VAL A 118 9.82 14.39 -8.95
N GLN A 119 10.14 14.65 -10.18
CA GLN A 119 10.34 16.01 -10.56
C GLN A 119 8.97 16.57 -10.24
N ALA A 120 8.85 17.00 -8.99
CA ALA A 120 8.07 18.14 -8.75
C ALA A 120 8.65 19.14 -9.74
N GLY A 121 8.19 19.02 -10.96
CA GLY A 121 8.40 20.06 -11.90
C GLY A 121 8.03 21.28 -11.11
N PRO A 122 8.85 22.33 -11.10
CA PRO A 122 8.49 23.48 -10.35
C PRO A 122 7.01 23.65 -10.65
N VAL A 123 6.21 23.56 -9.61
CA VAL A 123 4.88 24.11 -9.70
C VAL A 123 5.20 25.54 -10.00
N GLN A 124 5.27 25.82 -11.25
CA GLN A 124 5.11 27.17 -11.69
C GLN A 124 3.70 27.47 -11.21
N ALA A 125 3.64 27.95 -10.00
CA ALA A 125 2.62 28.87 -9.66
C ALA A 125 2.77 29.92 -10.75
N GLY A 126 2.10 29.68 -11.85
CA GLY A 126 1.94 30.71 -12.83
C GLY A 126 1.51 31.91 -12.03
N PRO A 127 2.07 33.08 -12.29
CA PRO A 127 1.64 34.23 -11.55
C PRO A 127 0.12 34.16 -11.56
N VAL A 128 -0.43 34.02 -10.38
CA VAL A 128 -1.83 34.32 -10.20
C VAL A 128 -1.87 35.78 -10.60
N GLN A 129 -2.18 36.00 -11.84
CA GLN A 129 -2.63 37.31 -12.23
C GLN A 129 -3.86 37.48 -11.35
N ALA A 130 -3.64 38.15 -10.26
CA ALA A 130 -4.70 38.74 -9.51
C ALA A 130 -5.54 39.43 -10.53
N GLY A 131 -6.67 38.83 -10.81
CA GLY A 131 -7.54 39.27 -11.88
C GLY A 131 -7.68 40.75 -11.75
N ALA A 132 -7.50 41.41 -12.85
CA ALA A 132 -7.72 42.82 -12.97
C ALA A 132 -8.97 43.16 -12.16
N ALA A 133 -8.81 44.06 -11.24
CA ALA A 133 -9.91 44.58 -10.49
C ALA A 133 -11.02 44.96 -11.51
N PRO A 134 -12.24 44.60 -11.28
CA PRO A 134 -13.31 44.96 -12.19
C PRO A 134 -13.32 46.48 -12.28
N PRO A 135 -13.44 47.05 -13.47
CA PRO A 135 -13.52 48.47 -13.59
C PRO A 135 -14.71 48.94 -12.77
N GLU A 136 -14.44 49.77 -11.83
CA GLU A 136 -15.44 50.50 -11.11
C GLU A 136 -16.25 51.27 -12.17
N ARG A 137 -17.41 50.80 -12.43
CA ARG A 137 -18.40 51.61 -13.16
C ARG A 137 -18.82 52.70 -12.21
N ALA A 138 -18.25 53.82 -12.38
CA ALA A 138 -18.81 55.07 -11.93
C ALA A 138 -20.22 55.16 -12.56
N ALA A 139 -21.21 54.85 -11.79
CA ALA A 139 -22.56 55.19 -12.13
C ALA A 139 -22.78 56.66 -11.93
N GLY A 140 -22.41 57.41 -12.91
CA GLY A 140 -22.93 58.75 -13.07
C GLY A 140 -24.31 58.62 -13.67
N GLY A 141 -25.28 58.65 -12.87
CA GLY A 141 -26.67 58.73 -13.25
C GLY A 141 -27.32 59.85 -12.50
N THR A 142 -27.02 61.02 -12.89
CA THR A 142 -27.90 62.17 -12.66
C THR A 142 -29.11 61.98 -13.55
N ASP A 143 -30.23 61.77 -12.99
CA ASP A 143 -31.43 62.20 -13.67
C ASP A 143 -32.35 62.96 -12.72
N THR A 144 -32.29 64.18 -12.97
CA THR A 144 -33.25 65.19 -12.62
C THR A 144 -34.47 65.05 -13.50
N GLY A 145 -35.54 64.59 -12.97
CA GLY A 145 -36.83 64.54 -13.66
C GLY A 145 -37.90 65.20 -12.81
N ALA A 146 -37.89 66.47 -12.83
CA ALA A 146 -38.99 67.27 -12.38
C ALA A 146 -40.17 67.17 -13.40
N GLY A 147 -41.31 66.93 -12.91
CA GLY A 147 -42.55 66.97 -13.69
C GLY A 147 -43.76 66.84 -12.76
N ARG A 148 -44.13 67.73 -12.21
CA ARG A 148 -45.17 68.75 -12.10
C ARG A 148 -46.48 68.36 -12.87
N THR A 149 -47.57 68.66 -12.13
CA THR A 149 -48.93 69.06 -12.52
C THR A 149 -49.92 67.93 -12.66
N GLU A 150 -50.85 68.14 -11.98
CA GLU A 150 -52.23 68.57 -11.69
C GLU A 150 -53.12 67.39 -11.42
#